data_0a6324eb6ca9c0a9ca1234997c24841f
#
_entry.id   0a6324eb6ca9c0a9ca1234997c24841f
#
_cell.length_a   1.000
_cell.length_b   1.000
_cell.length_c   1.000
_cell.angle_alpha   90.00
_cell.angle_beta   90.00
_cell.angle_gamma   90.00
#
_symmetry.space_group_name_H-M   'P 1'
#
loop_
_entity.id
_entity.type
_entity.pdbx_description
1 polymer ?
#
loop_
_entity_poly.entity_id
_entity_poly.type
_entity_poly.pdbx_seq_one_letter_code
_entity_poly.pdbx_strand_id
1 'polypeptide(L)'
;YSMAKISDDVTQGVSKSAARAMLRAVGLNDEDFNKFQVGIVSAGNEVTPCNLTGPELSEHAKVGVNGPDSAGLIFSTIAVSDGISMGHEGMRASLVSREVIADSVELVMHAERFDGMVTIAGCDKSLPGMLMAAGRINRPAIFLYGGSSLPGVYKGKDISIVDVFEGIGAYEKGMISKEDLYEIECAACPGVGSCAGMFTANTMASVGEAIGMSLPGTASIPAEDSRLRSAAKESGKQLNYLLKNNIKPRDIMTKDAFINAITTVLALGGSSNAVLHLLAIAHESKMDL
;
A
#
# COMPACT_ATOMS: atom_id res chain seq x y z
N TYR A 1 -18.36 25.96 13.42
CA TYR A 1 -18.18 24.82 14.34
C TYR A 1 -16.99 24.04 13.85
N SER A 2 -15.87 24.00 14.62
CA SER A 2 -14.75 23.11 14.36
C SER A 2 -15.26 21.68 14.54
N MET A 3 -15.02 20.84 13.56
CA MET A 3 -15.31 19.40 13.67
C MET A 3 -14.43 18.83 14.78
N ALA A 4 -14.99 18.13 15.75
CA ALA A 4 -14.21 17.48 16.80
C ALA A 4 -13.27 16.45 16.15
N LYS A 5 -11.98 16.60 16.39
CA LYS A 5 -10.93 15.71 15.87
C LYS A 5 -10.72 14.56 16.85
N ILE A 6 -10.41 13.39 16.34
CA ILE A 6 -10.05 12.23 17.18
C ILE A 6 -8.73 12.51 17.91
N SER A 7 -7.81 13.21 17.25
CA SER A 7 -6.52 13.61 17.80
C SER A 7 -6.62 14.60 18.97
N ASP A 8 -7.76 15.23 19.19
CA ASP A 8 -7.98 16.07 20.37
C ASP A 8 -7.78 15.27 21.68
N ASP A 9 -8.00 13.96 21.64
CA ASP A 9 -7.76 13.04 22.77
C ASP A 9 -6.29 13.01 23.24
N VAL A 10 -5.33 13.41 22.40
CA VAL A 10 -3.89 13.42 22.72
C VAL A 10 -3.27 14.81 22.61
N THR A 11 -3.95 15.76 21.96
CA THR A 11 -3.41 17.10 21.72
C THR A 11 -4.04 18.19 22.59
N GLN A 12 -5.26 18.00 23.13
CA GLN A 12 -6.00 19.08 23.81
C GLN A 12 -6.13 18.85 25.33
N GLY A 13 -6.11 19.95 26.09
CA GLY A 13 -6.31 19.95 27.53
C GLY A 13 -5.03 19.71 28.35
N VAL A 14 -5.06 20.11 29.62
CA VAL A 14 -3.91 20.05 30.56
C VAL A 14 -3.52 18.58 30.82
N SER A 15 -4.50 17.68 30.93
CA SER A 15 -4.26 16.23 31.15
C SER A 15 -3.46 15.56 30.05
N LYS A 16 -3.34 16.16 28.87
CA LYS A 16 -2.59 15.64 27.71
C LYS A 16 -1.19 16.24 27.56
N SER A 17 -0.71 16.95 28.58
CA SER A 17 0.64 17.54 28.56
C SER A 17 1.74 16.50 28.35
N ALA A 18 1.60 15.29 28.93
CA ALA A 18 2.57 14.21 28.73
C ALA A 18 2.58 13.70 27.28
N ALA A 19 1.41 13.51 26.68
CA ALA A 19 1.30 13.12 25.27
C ALA A 19 1.92 14.18 24.35
N ARG A 20 1.59 15.46 24.57
CA ARG A 20 2.21 16.55 23.80
C ARG A 20 3.72 16.64 23.97
N ALA A 21 4.25 16.36 25.16
CA ALA A 21 5.69 16.34 25.37
C ALA A 21 6.38 15.29 24.49
N MET A 22 5.80 14.10 24.36
CA MET A 22 6.29 13.06 23.44
C MET A 22 6.12 13.45 21.97
N LEU A 23 4.99 14.05 21.61
CA LEU A 23 4.75 14.52 20.24
C LEU A 23 5.72 15.67 19.86
N ARG A 24 6.14 16.50 20.80
CA ARG A 24 7.20 17.49 20.56
C ARG A 24 8.55 16.84 20.27
N ALA A 25 8.86 15.75 20.93
CA ALA A 25 10.10 15.02 20.71
C ALA A 25 10.19 14.41 19.28
N VAL A 26 9.05 14.15 18.64
CA VAL A 26 8.99 13.72 17.23
C VAL A 26 8.78 14.88 16.24
N GLY A 27 8.87 16.14 16.72
CA GLY A 27 8.94 17.33 15.89
C GLY A 27 7.65 18.14 15.74
N LEU A 28 6.56 17.79 16.43
CA LEU A 28 5.35 18.60 16.40
C LEU A 28 5.45 19.81 17.34
N ASN A 29 4.78 20.90 16.97
CA ASN A 29 4.75 22.15 17.74
C ASN A 29 3.32 22.58 18.11
N ASP A 30 3.17 23.74 18.75
CA ASP A 30 1.86 24.23 19.23
C ASP A 30 0.84 24.43 18.12
N GLU A 31 1.28 24.85 16.93
CA GLU A 31 0.39 25.01 15.78
C GLU A 31 -0.12 23.66 15.29
N ASP A 32 0.76 22.63 15.29
CA ASP A 32 0.43 21.28 14.82
C ASP A 32 -0.63 20.61 15.70
N PHE A 33 -0.68 20.91 17.01
CA PHE A 33 -1.70 20.35 17.88
C PHE A 33 -3.14 20.82 17.57
N ASN A 34 -3.27 21.88 16.77
CA ASN A 34 -4.56 22.35 16.31
C ASN A 34 -4.98 21.78 14.95
N LYS A 35 -4.09 21.03 14.29
CA LYS A 35 -4.32 20.40 12.98
C LYS A 35 -4.85 18.99 13.12
N PHE A 36 -5.36 18.42 12.02
CA PHE A 36 -5.57 16.97 11.93
C PHE A 36 -4.24 16.24 12.04
N GLN A 37 -4.19 15.19 12.86
CA GLN A 37 -3.04 14.31 12.95
C GLN A 37 -3.21 13.15 11.99
N VAL A 38 -2.27 12.97 11.07
CA VAL A 38 -2.36 11.99 9.98
C VAL A 38 -1.28 10.94 10.13
N GLY A 39 -1.68 9.67 10.15
CA GLY A 39 -0.76 8.54 10.02
C GLY A 39 -0.40 8.30 8.55
N ILE A 40 0.89 8.22 8.26
CA ILE A 40 1.39 7.81 6.94
C ILE A 40 2.06 6.47 7.14
N VAL A 41 1.44 5.41 6.63
CA VAL A 41 1.91 4.05 6.86
C VAL A 41 2.38 3.40 5.56
N SER A 42 3.56 2.80 5.61
CA SER A 42 4.06 1.98 4.51
C SER A 42 4.48 0.60 4.99
N ALA A 43 4.42 -0.38 4.06
CA ALA A 43 5.04 -1.69 4.25
C ALA A 43 6.53 -1.67 3.84
N GLY A 44 7.17 -0.50 3.90
CA GLY A 44 8.54 -0.26 3.46
C GLY A 44 9.57 -1.09 4.23
N ASN A 45 10.40 -1.84 3.52
CA ASN A 45 11.51 -2.63 4.07
C ASN A 45 12.50 -3.03 2.97
N GLU A 46 13.64 -3.61 3.37
CA GLU A 46 14.70 -4.08 2.46
C GLU A 46 14.63 -5.59 2.18
N VAL A 47 13.66 -6.33 2.77
CA VAL A 47 13.58 -7.78 2.59
C VAL A 47 12.86 -8.21 1.31
N THR A 48 12.28 -7.26 0.59
CA THR A 48 11.61 -7.50 -0.69
C THR A 48 11.72 -6.26 -1.61
N PRO A 49 12.01 -6.43 -2.90
CA PRO A 49 12.09 -5.32 -3.84
C PRO A 49 10.78 -4.54 -3.98
N CYS A 50 9.65 -5.20 -3.71
CA CYS A 50 8.31 -4.61 -3.85
C CYS A 50 8.08 -3.40 -2.92
N ASN A 51 8.79 -3.31 -1.80
CA ASN A 51 8.52 -2.32 -0.76
C ASN A 51 9.70 -1.35 -0.52
N LEU A 52 10.77 -1.46 -1.31
CA LEU A 52 11.95 -0.58 -1.18
C LEU A 52 11.61 0.90 -1.34
N THR A 53 10.62 1.25 -2.16
CA THR A 53 10.18 2.63 -2.37
C THR A 53 9.33 3.18 -1.23
N GLY A 54 8.82 2.32 -0.34
CA GLY A 54 7.89 2.69 0.73
C GLY A 54 8.34 3.87 1.60
N PRO A 55 9.58 3.88 2.14
CA PRO A 55 10.08 4.99 2.95
C PRO A 55 10.12 6.31 2.19
N GLU A 56 10.66 6.31 0.96
CA GLU A 56 10.74 7.50 0.11
C GLU A 56 9.34 8.05 -0.23
N LEU A 57 8.42 7.18 -0.62
CA LEU A 57 7.04 7.57 -0.94
C LEU A 57 6.31 8.12 0.30
N SER A 58 6.62 7.61 1.49
CA SER A 58 6.05 8.13 2.75
C SER A 58 6.48 9.56 3.00
N GLU A 59 7.75 9.92 2.74
CA GLU A 59 8.23 11.30 2.85
C GLU A 59 7.54 12.21 1.83
N HIS A 60 7.37 11.79 0.59
CA HIS A 60 6.65 12.55 -0.41
C HIS A 60 5.16 12.73 -0.06
N ALA A 61 4.52 11.70 0.46
CA ALA A 61 3.15 11.79 0.96
C ALA A 61 3.04 12.77 2.14
N LYS A 62 4.00 12.73 3.07
CA LYS A 62 4.09 13.66 4.19
C LYS A 62 4.19 15.12 3.74
N VAL A 63 4.97 15.39 2.70
CA VAL A 63 5.03 16.73 2.09
C VAL A 63 3.65 17.18 1.57
N GLY A 64 2.86 16.24 1.03
CA GLY A 64 1.50 16.54 0.57
C GLY A 64 0.50 16.74 1.70
N VAL A 65 0.63 15.97 2.79
CA VAL A 65 -0.22 16.07 3.99
C VAL A 65 0.05 17.36 4.76
N ASN A 66 1.33 17.67 5.00
CA ASN A 66 1.73 18.79 5.84
C ASN A 66 1.29 20.14 5.25
N GLY A 67 0.59 20.91 6.08
CA GLY A 67 0.07 22.21 5.65
C GLY A 67 -0.63 22.93 6.80
N PRO A 68 -1.49 23.90 6.47
CA PRO A 68 -2.21 24.66 7.49
C PRO A 68 -3.20 23.83 8.30
N ASP A 69 -3.71 22.72 7.72
CA ASP A 69 -4.81 21.94 8.29
C ASP A 69 -4.40 20.58 8.86
N SER A 70 -3.24 20.07 8.46
CA SER A 70 -2.81 18.70 8.82
C SER A 70 -1.33 18.62 9.12
N ALA A 71 -0.96 17.68 10.01
CA ALA A 71 0.40 17.29 10.36
C ALA A 71 0.53 15.77 10.23
N GLY A 72 1.51 15.30 9.44
CA GLY A 72 1.74 13.89 9.14
C GLY A 72 2.87 13.29 9.97
N LEU A 73 2.64 12.09 10.50
CA LEU A 73 3.64 11.25 11.16
C LEU A 73 3.75 9.91 10.43
N ILE A 74 4.98 9.49 10.14
CA ILE A 74 5.26 8.25 9.41
C ILE A 74 5.44 7.11 10.41
N PHE A 75 4.83 5.97 10.09
CA PHE A 75 5.09 4.69 10.73
C PHE A 75 5.09 3.55 9.73
N SER A 76 5.51 2.35 10.13
CA SER A 76 5.66 1.22 9.24
C SER A 76 4.92 0.00 9.74
N THR A 77 4.52 -0.87 8.81
CA THR A 77 4.06 -2.23 9.08
C THR A 77 4.96 -3.24 8.38
N ILE A 78 4.71 -4.52 8.60
CA ILE A 78 5.45 -5.61 7.97
C ILE A 78 5.07 -5.82 6.51
N ALA A 79 5.92 -6.55 5.79
CA ALA A 79 5.56 -7.22 4.53
C ALA A 79 6.26 -8.58 4.44
N VAL A 80 5.62 -9.52 3.75
CA VAL A 80 6.16 -10.81 3.35
C VAL A 80 6.19 -10.84 1.83
N SER A 81 7.30 -11.30 1.24
CA SER A 81 7.42 -11.49 -0.19
C SER A 81 6.92 -12.87 -0.61
N ASP A 82 5.82 -12.92 -1.35
CA ASP A 82 5.31 -14.17 -1.91
C ASP A 82 6.33 -14.81 -2.88
N GLY A 83 7.02 -13.99 -3.68
CA GLY A 83 8.02 -14.48 -4.62
C GLY A 83 9.22 -15.16 -3.95
N ILE A 84 9.69 -14.64 -2.81
CA ILE A 84 10.79 -15.25 -2.05
C ILE A 84 10.30 -16.46 -1.24
N SER A 85 9.07 -16.42 -0.74
CA SER A 85 8.49 -17.48 0.09
C SER A 85 7.97 -18.68 -0.71
N MET A 86 7.84 -18.55 -2.02
CA MET A 86 7.24 -19.56 -2.88
C MET A 86 8.05 -20.87 -2.87
N GLY A 87 7.34 -22.01 -2.78
CA GLY A 87 7.95 -23.33 -2.88
C GLY A 87 8.57 -23.89 -1.57
N HIS A 88 8.45 -23.19 -0.44
CA HIS A 88 8.92 -23.68 0.84
C HIS A 88 7.99 -23.31 2.00
N GLU A 89 8.30 -23.77 3.23
CA GLU A 89 7.49 -23.56 4.44
C GLU A 89 7.13 -22.08 4.73
N GLY A 90 7.99 -21.14 4.35
CA GLY A 90 7.76 -19.70 4.53
C GLY A 90 6.47 -19.20 3.85
N MET A 91 5.98 -19.88 2.82
CA MET A 91 4.74 -19.49 2.14
C MET A 91 3.50 -19.55 3.04
N ARG A 92 3.53 -20.33 4.11
CA ARG A 92 2.46 -20.38 5.12
C ARG A 92 2.26 -19.05 5.86
N ALA A 93 3.29 -18.20 5.91
CA ALA A 93 3.21 -16.86 6.50
C ALA A 93 2.56 -15.83 5.57
N SER A 94 2.47 -16.11 4.26
CA SER A 94 2.04 -15.14 3.25
C SER A 94 0.62 -14.62 3.53
N LEU A 95 -0.40 -15.46 3.50
CA LEU A 95 -1.79 -15.00 3.68
C LEU A 95 -2.03 -14.43 5.09
N VAL A 96 -1.40 -15.01 6.11
CA VAL A 96 -1.48 -14.53 7.50
C VAL A 96 -0.95 -13.10 7.64
N SER A 97 0.09 -12.74 6.87
CA SER A 97 0.67 -11.40 6.91
C SER A 97 -0.35 -10.30 6.53
N ARG A 98 -1.34 -10.60 5.69
CA ARG A 98 -2.42 -9.68 5.33
C ARG A 98 -3.19 -9.20 6.57
N GLU A 99 -3.57 -10.16 7.44
CA GLU A 99 -4.29 -9.87 8.69
C GLU A 99 -3.39 -9.07 9.66
N VAL A 100 -2.15 -9.51 9.84
CA VAL A 100 -1.20 -8.82 10.73
C VAL A 100 -0.94 -7.39 10.27
N ILE A 101 -0.86 -7.15 8.96
CA ILE A 101 -0.74 -5.79 8.39
C ILE A 101 -1.95 -4.95 8.77
N ALA A 102 -3.17 -5.45 8.53
CA ALA A 102 -4.40 -4.74 8.87
C ALA A 102 -4.48 -4.44 10.38
N ASP A 103 -4.18 -5.44 11.22
CA ASP A 103 -4.20 -5.33 12.67
C ASP A 103 -3.16 -4.32 13.19
N SER A 104 -1.93 -4.36 12.67
CA SER A 104 -0.87 -3.44 13.09
C SER A 104 -1.19 -1.99 12.75
N VAL A 105 -1.76 -1.74 11.57
CA VAL A 105 -2.20 -0.40 11.16
C VAL A 105 -3.33 0.09 12.06
N GLU A 106 -4.33 -0.77 12.33
CA GLU A 106 -5.44 -0.44 13.22
C GLU A 106 -4.96 -0.08 14.62
N LEU A 107 -4.04 -0.87 15.20
CA LEU A 107 -3.50 -0.64 16.54
C LEU A 107 -2.84 0.73 16.66
N VAL A 108 -1.96 1.10 15.71
CA VAL A 108 -1.28 2.40 15.72
C VAL A 108 -2.27 3.53 15.50
N MET A 109 -3.14 3.42 14.50
CA MET A 109 -4.16 4.44 14.22
C MET A 109 -5.08 4.69 15.41
N HIS A 110 -5.36 3.63 16.18
CA HIS A 110 -6.25 3.71 17.34
C HIS A 110 -5.54 4.26 18.57
N ALA A 111 -4.34 3.75 18.87
CA ALA A 111 -3.55 4.15 20.04
C ALA A 111 -3.08 5.60 19.95
N GLU A 112 -2.54 6.00 18.81
CA GLU A 112 -2.01 7.35 18.59
C GLU A 112 -3.09 8.38 18.17
N ARG A 113 -4.34 7.93 18.05
CA ARG A 113 -5.52 8.77 17.78
C ARG A 113 -5.44 9.57 16.48
N PHE A 114 -4.86 9.01 15.43
CA PHE A 114 -4.82 9.65 14.11
C PHE A 114 -6.21 9.89 13.53
N ASP A 115 -6.43 11.05 12.92
CA ASP A 115 -7.69 11.45 12.29
C ASP A 115 -7.92 10.82 10.92
N GLY A 116 -6.85 10.51 10.22
CA GLY A 116 -6.86 9.88 8.90
C GLY A 116 -5.52 9.29 8.53
N MET A 117 -5.42 8.65 7.37
CA MET A 117 -4.20 7.97 6.96
C MET A 117 -3.94 7.97 5.45
N VAL A 118 -2.65 7.98 5.10
CA VAL A 118 -2.15 7.54 3.78
C VAL A 118 -1.56 6.17 3.95
N THR A 119 -1.98 5.21 3.14
CA THR A 119 -1.44 3.84 3.15
C THR A 119 -0.67 3.56 1.88
N ILE A 120 0.55 3.01 2.00
CA ILE A 120 1.46 2.74 0.88
C ILE A 120 1.90 1.29 0.92
N ALA A 121 1.69 0.56 -0.16
CA ALA A 121 2.01 -0.88 -0.22
C ALA A 121 2.45 -1.31 -1.62
N GLY A 122 3.33 -2.33 -1.68
CA GLY A 122 3.91 -2.81 -2.93
C GLY A 122 3.87 -4.33 -3.12
N CYS A 123 3.46 -5.14 -2.15
CA CYS A 123 3.51 -6.60 -2.24
C CYS A 123 2.13 -7.24 -2.11
N ASP A 124 2.01 -8.48 -2.56
CA ASP A 124 0.76 -9.26 -2.71
C ASP A 124 -0.23 -9.13 -1.56
N LYS A 125 0.25 -9.22 -0.33
CA LYS A 125 -0.60 -9.23 0.87
C LYS A 125 -0.67 -7.85 1.54
N SER A 126 0.31 -6.98 1.29
CA SER A 126 0.31 -5.64 1.87
C SER A 126 -0.75 -4.72 1.25
N LEU A 127 -1.01 -4.84 -0.07
CA LEU A 127 -2.06 -4.04 -0.71
C LEU A 127 -3.45 -4.35 -0.12
N PRO A 128 -3.92 -5.61 -0.12
CA PRO A 128 -5.22 -5.90 0.48
C PRO A 128 -5.24 -5.65 1.99
N GLY A 129 -4.15 -5.90 2.72
CA GLY A 129 -4.06 -5.59 4.15
C GLY A 129 -4.29 -4.11 4.46
N MET A 130 -3.71 -3.20 3.66
CA MET A 130 -3.94 -1.77 3.79
C MET A 130 -5.38 -1.36 3.46
N LEU A 131 -5.98 -1.94 2.42
CA LEU A 131 -7.38 -1.68 2.08
C LEU A 131 -8.35 -2.23 3.14
N MET A 132 -8.05 -3.40 3.73
CA MET A 132 -8.78 -3.94 4.88
C MET A 132 -8.70 -3.00 6.08
N ALA A 133 -7.50 -2.52 6.43
CA ALA A 133 -7.31 -1.55 7.50
C ALA A 133 -8.15 -0.28 7.26
N ALA A 134 -8.14 0.24 6.03
CA ALA A 134 -8.93 1.42 5.67
C ALA A 134 -10.44 1.19 5.89
N GLY A 135 -10.97 0.07 5.40
CA GLY A 135 -12.38 -0.30 5.57
C GLY A 135 -12.76 -0.52 7.03
N ARG A 136 -11.90 -1.21 7.81
CA ARG A 136 -12.12 -1.53 9.23
C ARG A 136 -12.13 -0.28 10.11
N ILE A 137 -11.10 0.56 10.00
CA ILE A 137 -10.89 1.76 10.81
C ILE A 137 -11.91 2.84 10.43
N ASN A 138 -12.26 2.95 9.15
CA ASN A 138 -13.24 3.87 8.60
C ASN A 138 -13.01 5.35 9.01
N ARG A 139 -11.75 5.79 8.98
CA ARG A 139 -11.33 7.18 9.05
C ARG A 139 -10.89 7.63 7.65
N PRO A 140 -10.96 8.93 7.30
CA PRO A 140 -10.50 9.39 5.99
C PRO A 140 -9.17 8.77 5.61
N ALA A 141 -9.11 8.12 4.47
CA ALA A 141 -7.94 7.36 4.03
C ALA A 141 -7.78 7.41 2.51
N ILE A 142 -6.54 7.34 2.06
CA ILE A 142 -6.17 7.19 0.66
C ILE A 142 -5.08 6.13 0.54
N PHE A 143 -5.17 5.31 -0.50
CA PHE A 143 -4.23 4.25 -0.79
C PHE A 143 -3.30 4.65 -1.95
N LEU A 144 -2.03 4.30 -1.85
CA LEU A 144 -1.03 4.45 -2.91
C LEU A 144 -0.30 3.13 -3.16
N TYR A 145 -0.26 2.73 -4.40
CA TYR A 145 0.57 1.60 -4.85
C TYR A 145 2.04 2.00 -4.95
N GLY A 146 2.94 1.12 -4.47
CA GLY A 146 4.38 1.33 -4.50
C GLY A 146 5.03 1.17 -5.88
N GLY A 147 4.25 0.85 -6.90
CA GLY A 147 4.67 0.71 -8.29
C GLY A 147 5.21 -0.67 -8.65
N SER A 148 5.09 -1.04 -9.93
CA SER A 148 5.70 -2.26 -10.49
C SER A 148 7.15 -2.03 -10.86
N SER A 149 7.97 -3.08 -10.84
CA SER A 149 9.29 -3.05 -11.45
C SER A 149 9.21 -2.91 -12.97
N LEU A 150 10.26 -2.41 -13.56
CA LEU A 150 10.46 -2.51 -15.01
C LEU A 150 10.76 -3.96 -15.38
N PRO A 151 10.48 -4.41 -16.62
CA PRO A 151 10.93 -5.71 -17.11
C PRO A 151 12.46 -5.73 -17.22
N GLY A 152 13.01 -6.93 -17.03
CA GLY A 152 14.40 -7.19 -17.42
C GLY A 152 14.54 -7.41 -18.92
N VAL A 153 15.76 -7.54 -19.40
CA VAL A 153 16.03 -7.83 -20.83
C VAL A 153 16.99 -9.00 -20.96
N TYR A 154 16.59 -10.04 -21.66
CA TYR A 154 17.43 -11.17 -22.00
C TYR A 154 17.36 -11.49 -23.49
N LYS A 155 18.52 -11.52 -24.15
CA LYS A 155 18.65 -11.75 -25.62
C LYS A 155 17.71 -10.85 -26.45
N GLY A 156 17.55 -9.58 -26.04
CA GLY A 156 16.73 -8.57 -26.72
C GLY A 156 15.21 -8.74 -26.54
N LYS A 157 14.79 -9.53 -25.59
CA LYS A 157 13.37 -9.70 -25.20
C LYS A 157 13.15 -9.24 -23.77
N ASP A 158 12.02 -8.61 -23.51
CA ASP A 158 11.58 -8.30 -22.16
C ASP A 158 11.28 -9.59 -21.41
N ILE A 159 11.79 -9.69 -20.19
CA ILE A 159 11.59 -10.82 -19.29
C ILE A 159 11.16 -10.34 -17.89
N SER A 160 10.61 -11.25 -17.13
CA SER A 160 10.15 -11.04 -15.75
C SER A 160 10.47 -12.25 -14.88
N ILE A 161 10.01 -12.24 -13.63
CA ILE A 161 10.14 -13.39 -12.73
C ILE A 161 9.48 -14.67 -13.29
N VAL A 162 8.50 -14.56 -14.20
CA VAL A 162 7.87 -15.73 -14.86
C VAL A 162 8.89 -16.47 -15.70
N ASP A 163 9.72 -15.72 -16.41
CA ASP A 163 10.76 -16.31 -17.27
C ASP A 163 11.80 -17.10 -16.47
N VAL A 164 12.03 -16.71 -15.19
CA VAL A 164 12.87 -17.49 -14.27
C VAL A 164 12.20 -18.82 -13.92
N PHE A 165 10.90 -18.82 -13.59
CA PHE A 165 10.16 -20.05 -13.28
C PHE A 165 10.09 -20.99 -14.48
N GLU A 166 9.82 -20.45 -15.67
CA GLU A 166 9.82 -21.21 -16.93
C GLU A 166 11.22 -21.72 -17.25
N GLY A 167 12.25 -20.91 -17.01
CA GLY A 167 13.66 -21.25 -17.17
C GLY A 167 14.10 -22.42 -16.30
N ILE A 168 13.64 -22.49 -15.04
CA ILE A 168 13.89 -23.64 -14.14
C ILE A 168 13.34 -24.92 -14.80
N GLY A 169 12.08 -24.91 -15.25
CA GLY A 169 11.48 -26.07 -15.92
C GLY A 169 12.18 -26.45 -17.22
N ALA A 170 12.63 -25.48 -18.00
CA ALA A 170 13.39 -25.71 -19.23
C ALA A 170 14.77 -26.31 -18.95
N TYR A 171 15.46 -25.84 -17.90
CA TYR A 171 16.73 -26.40 -17.47
C TYR A 171 16.59 -27.84 -16.99
N GLU A 172 15.59 -28.17 -16.17
CA GLU A 172 15.31 -29.53 -15.70
C GLU A 172 15.05 -30.50 -16.84
N LYS A 173 14.48 -30.03 -17.95
CA LYS A 173 14.28 -30.81 -19.18
C LYS A 173 15.48 -30.82 -20.14
N GLY A 174 16.59 -30.16 -19.76
CA GLY A 174 17.77 -30.07 -20.61
C GLY A 174 17.60 -29.19 -21.87
N MET A 175 16.61 -28.29 -21.88
CA MET A 175 16.32 -27.42 -23.02
C MET A 175 17.19 -26.16 -23.04
N ILE A 176 17.70 -25.73 -21.88
CA ILE A 176 18.64 -24.62 -21.75
C ILE A 176 19.81 -25.05 -20.85
N SER A 177 20.92 -24.33 -20.95
CA SER A 177 22.10 -24.55 -20.12
C SER A 177 21.92 -23.90 -18.71
N LYS A 178 22.80 -24.27 -17.77
CA LYS A 178 22.86 -23.61 -16.46
C LYS A 178 23.27 -22.14 -16.58
N GLU A 179 24.10 -21.83 -17.54
CA GLU A 179 24.56 -20.49 -17.86
C GLU A 179 23.40 -19.63 -18.38
N ASP A 180 22.57 -20.15 -19.29
CA ASP A 180 21.38 -19.45 -19.77
C ASP A 180 20.40 -19.16 -18.60
N LEU A 181 20.16 -20.14 -17.72
CA LEU A 181 19.29 -19.95 -16.55
C LEU A 181 19.85 -18.85 -15.62
N TYR A 182 21.16 -18.84 -15.39
CA TYR A 182 21.81 -17.83 -14.56
C TYR A 182 21.70 -16.42 -15.17
N GLU A 183 21.86 -16.30 -16.49
CA GLU A 183 21.68 -15.01 -17.19
C GLU A 183 20.23 -14.50 -17.08
N ILE A 184 19.24 -15.39 -17.20
CA ILE A 184 17.81 -15.06 -16.99
C ILE A 184 17.59 -14.60 -15.54
N GLU A 185 18.11 -15.34 -14.54
CA GLU A 185 18.02 -14.98 -13.12
C GLU A 185 18.57 -13.57 -12.84
N CYS A 186 19.75 -13.26 -13.39
CA CYS A 186 20.40 -11.97 -13.18
C CYS A 186 19.66 -10.80 -13.84
N ALA A 187 18.93 -11.06 -14.92
CA ALA A 187 18.26 -10.02 -15.70
C ALA A 187 16.79 -9.78 -15.33
N ALA A 188 16.11 -10.78 -14.77
CA ALA A 188 14.65 -10.79 -14.64
C ALA A 188 14.06 -9.73 -13.69
N CYS A 189 14.81 -9.33 -12.66
CA CYS A 189 14.37 -8.34 -11.67
C CYS A 189 15.39 -7.21 -11.58
N PRO A 190 15.40 -6.25 -12.52
CA PRO A 190 16.49 -5.29 -12.64
C PRO A 190 16.48 -4.16 -11.61
N GLY A 191 15.39 -3.99 -10.84
CA GLY A 191 15.26 -2.86 -9.92
C GLY A 191 14.12 -3.02 -8.91
N VAL A 192 13.72 -1.88 -8.34
CA VAL A 192 12.69 -1.79 -7.32
C VAL A 192 11.29 -1.98 -7.90
N GLY A 193 10.36 -2.36 -7.06
CA GLY A 193 8.94 -2.47 -7.39
C GLY A 193 8.38 -3.89 -7.27
N SER A 194 7.07 -3.98 -7.40
CA SER A 194 6.36 -5.25 -7.45
C SER A 194 6.65 -5.98 -8.74
N CYS A 195 6.41 -7.29 -8.78
CA CYS A 195 6.66 -8.11 -9.96
C CYS A 195 6.08 -7.48 -11.24
N ALA A 196 6.89 -7.45 -12.32
CA ALA A 196 6.50 -6.94 -13.63
C ALA A 196 5.52 -7.91 -14.32
N GLY A 197 4.25 -7.82 -13.98
CA GLY A 197 3.19 -8.66 -14.53
C GLY A 197 1.86 -8.47 -13.78
N MET A 198 0.77 -8.97 -14.36
CA MET A 198 -0.58 -8.89 -13.78
C MET A 198 -0.76 -9.97 -12.70
N PHE A 199 0.14 -10.02 -11.73
CA PHE A 199 0.02 -10.83 -10.53
C PHE A 199 -0.82 -10.12 -9.48
N THR A 200 -0.79 -10.60 -8.24
CA THR A 200 -1.67 -10.08 -7.18
C THR A 200 -1.43 -8.61 -6.87
N ALA A 201 -0.17 -8.15 -6.82
CA ALA A 201 0.15 -6.76 -6.50
C ALA A 201 -0.44 -5.79 -7.53
N ASN A 202 -0.20 -6.00 -8.83
CA ASN A 202 -0.75 -5.16 -9.90
C ASN A 202 -2.28 -5.28 -10.00
N THR A 203 -2.83 -6.47 -9.75
CA THR A 203 -4.28 -6.69 -9.69
C THR A 203 -4.89 -5.86 -8.55
N MET A 204 -4.34 -5.93 -7.36
CA MET A 204 -4.87 -5.19 -6.21
C MET A 204 -4.61 -3.69 -6.29
N ALA A 205 -3.57 -3.24 -6.99
CA ALA A 205 -3.36 -1.84 -7.33
C ALA A 205 -4.50 -1.33 -8.23
N SER A 206 -4.83 -2.08 -9.28
CA SER A 206 -5.94 -1.78 -10.19
C SER A 206 -7.30 -1.81 -9.46
N VAL A 207 -7.48 -2.75 -8.53
CA VAL A 207 -8.65 -2.78 -7.63
C VAL A 207 -8.72 -1.52 -6.77
N GLY A 208 -7.61 -1.11 -6.15
CA GLY A 208 -7.54 0.10 -5.32
C GLY A 208 -7.99 1.36 -6.07
N GLU A 209 -7.59 1.46 -7.34
CA GLU A 209 -8.01 2.56 -8.22
C GLU A 209 -9.49 2.42 -8.65
N ALA A 210 -9.92 1.24 -9.09
CA ALA A 210 -11.28 1.00 -9.56
C ALA A 210 -12.33 1.14 -8.43
N ILE A 211 -11.99 0.80 -7.19
CA ILE A 211 -12.85 0.96 -6.03
C ILE A 211 -12.89 2.42 -5.52
N GLY A 212 -11.99 3.28 -6.02
CA GLY A 212 -11.94 4.69 -5.68
C GLY A 212 -11.05 5.05 -4.48
N MET A 213 -10.24 4.12 -3.97
CA MET A 213 -9.34 4.38 -2.82
C MET A 213 -7.99 4.97 -3.21
N SER A 214 -7.65 4.99 -4.50
CA SER A 214 -6.43 5.59 -5.07
C SER A 214 -6.78 6.70 -6.04
N LEU A 215 -5.84 7.61 -6.28
CA LEU A 215 -5.96 8.59 -7.35
C LEU A 215 -5.93 7.92 -8.72
N PRO A 216 -6.74 8.40 -9.69
CA PRO A 216 -6.75 7.84 -11.04
C PRO A 216 -5.37 7.86 -11.70
N GLY A 217 -5.01 6.76 -12.36
CA GLY A 217 -3.76 6.59 -13.10
C GLY A 217 -2.56 6.19 -12.24
N THR A 218 -2.72 6.03 -10.93
CA THR A 218 -1.59 5.68 -10.02
C THR A 218 -1.27 4.20 -10.01
N ALA A 219 -2.22 3.32 -10.34
CA ALA A 219 -2.04 1.88 -10.35
C ALA A 219 -1.05 1.38 -11.43
N SER A 220 -0.79 2.17 -12.46
CA SER A 220 0.06 1.80 -13.60
C SER A 220 1.43 2.50 -13.62
N ILE A 221 1.77 3.28 -12.59
CA ILE A 221 3.05 3.99 -12.54
C ILE A 221 4.14 3.01 -12.07
N PRO A 222 5.23 2.81 -12.84
CA PRO A 222 6.36 2.01 -12.38
C PRO A 222 7.04 2.61 -11.14
N ALA A 223 7.66 1.76 -10.33
CA ALA A 223 8.29 2.17 -9.07
C ALA A 223 9.44 3.18 -9.25
N GLU A 224 10.17 3.07 -10.35
CA GLU A 224 11.30 3.97 -10.68
C GLU A 224 10.84 5.29 -11.32
N ASP A 225 9.59 5.40 -11.77
CA ASP A 225 9.10 6.59 -12.46
C ASP A 225 8.90 7.75 -11.46
N SER A 226 9.44 8.92 -11.81
CA SER A 226 9.31 10.14 -10.98
C SER A 226 7.87 10.58 -10.73
N ARG A 227 6.93 10.21 -11.62
CA ARG A 227 5.50 10.46 -11.44
C ARG A 227 4.94 9.81 -10.18
N LEU A 228 5.54 8.70 -9.71
CA LEU A 228 5.10 8.03 -8.48
C LEU A 228 5.32 8.90 -7.24
N ARG A 229 6.46 9.64 -7.18
CA ARG A 229 6.75 10.62 -6.12
C ARG A 229 5.75 11.75 -6.12
N SER A 230 5.38 12.23 -7.31
CA SER A 230 4.33 13.24 -7.47
C SER A 230 2.97 12.69 -7.03
N ALA A 231 2.63 11.45 -7.40
CA ALA A 231 1.40 10.78 -6.97
C ALA A 231 1.32 10.62 -5.44
N ALA A 232 2.44 10.31 -4.78
CA ALA A 232 2.50 10.25 -3.32
C ALA A 232 2.17 11.61 -2.68
N LYS A 233 2.77 12.68 -3.18
CA LYS A 233 2.48 14.04 -2.72
C LYS A 233 1.02 14.44 -2.97
N GLU A 234 0.49 14.17 -4.16
CA GLU A 234 -0.91 14.47 -4.48
C GLU A 234 -1.89 13.63 -3.64
N SER A 235 -1.57 12.36 -3.34
CA SER A 235 -2.34 11.54 -2.40
C SER A 235 -2.40 12.17 -1.00
N GLY A 236 -1.28 12.70 -0.50
CA GLY A 236 -1.27 13.45 0.76
C GLY A 236 -2.17 14.69 0.73
N LYS A 237 -2.15 15.45 -0.37
CA LYS A 237 -3.05 16.61 -0.54
C LYS A 237 -4.52 16.20 -0.62
N GLN A 238 -4.81 15.12 -1.36
CA GLN A 238 -6.18 14.63 -1.47
C GLN A 238 -6.73 14.17 -0.12
N LEU A 239 -5.90 13.60 0.75
CA LEU A 239 -6.32 13.23 2.10
C LEU A 239 -6.83 14.46 2.89
N ASN A 240 -6.19 15.64 2.72
CA ASN A 240 -6.67 16.86 3.37
C ASN A 240 -8.09 17.23 2.93
N TYR A 241 -8.43 17.00 1.66
CA TYR A 241 -9.79 17.18 1.17
C TYR A 241 -10.76 16.17 1.82
N LEU A 242 -10.36 14.90 1.92
CA LEU A 242 -11.19 13.86 2.55
C LEU A 242 -11.44 14.16 4.04
N LEU A 243 -10.42 14.61 4.77
CA LEU A 243 -10.51 15.01 6.17
C LEU A 243 -11.50 16.17 6.37
N LYS A 244 -11.36 17.24 5.57
CA LYS A 244 -12.23 18.42 5.65
C LYS A 244 -13.69 18.12 5.36
N ASN A 245 -13.94 17.18 4.47
CA ASN A 245 -15.30 16.78 4.06
C ASN A 245 -15.80 15.54 4.79
N ASN A 246 -15.02 14.99 5.73
CA ASN A 246 -15.33 13.78 6.49
C ASN A 246 -15.74 12.58 5.59
N ILE A 247 -15.08 12.46 4.42
CA ILE A 247 -15.29 11.34 3.50
C ILE A 247 -14.45 10.16 3.96
N LYS A 248 -15.10 9.04 4.22
CA LYS A 248 -14.50 7.85 4.82
C LYS A 248 -14.46 6.69 3.82
N PRO A 249 -13.63 5.68 4.03
CA PRO A 249 -13.55 4.51 3.15
C PRO A 249 -14.90 3.84 2.87
N ARG A 250 -15.78 3.71 3.84
CA ARG A 250 -17.10 3.08 3.64
C ARG A 250 -18.06 3.94 2.82
N ASP A 251 -17.80 5.24 2.68
CA ASP A 251 -18.56 6.11 1.78
C ASP A 251 -18.12 5.91 0.31
N ILE A 252 -16.88 5.43 0.10
CA ILE A 252 -16.27 5.18 -1.20
C ILE A 252 -16.47 3.72 -1.63
N MET A 253 -16.20 2.78 -0.74
CA MET A 253 -16.28 1.33 -0.98
C MET A 253 -17.75 0.84 -0.95
N THR A 254 -18.55 1.38 -1.85
CA THR A 254 -19.96 0.99 -2.04
C THR A 254 -20.06 -0.34 -2.80
N LYS A 255 -21.26 -0.93 -2.85
CA LYS A 255 -21.48 -2.14 -3.66
C LYS A 255 -21.12 -1.94 -5.13
N ASP A 256 -21.48 -0.81 -5.71
CA ASP A 256 -21.14 -0.49 -7.10
C ASP A 256 -19.63 -0.33 -7.30
N ALA A 257 -18.91 0.22 -6.32
CA ALA A 257 -17.45 0.29 -6.34
C ALA A 257 -16.82 -1.11 -6.34
N PHE A 258 -17.34 -2.07 -5.55
CA PHE A 258 -16.90 -3.46 -5.59
C PHE A 258 -17.22 -4.13 -6.94
N ILE A 259 -18.38 -3.88 -7.53
CA ILE A 259 -18.73 -4.38 -8.87
C ILE A 259 -17.76 -3.83 -9.92
N ASN A 260 -17.41 -2.55 -9.85
CA ASN A 260 -16.41 -1.95 -10.73
C ASN A 260 -15.03 -2.61 -10.56
N ALA A 261 -14.61 -2.88 -9.33
CA ALA A 261 -13.35 -3.57 -9.04
C ALA A 261 -13.34 -4.99 -9.60
N ILE A 262 -14.42 -5.77 -9.40
CA ILE A 262 -14.57 -7.13 -9.96
C ILE A 262 -14.51 -7.08 -11.48
N THR A 263 -15.24 -6.17 -12.10
CA THR A 263 -15.24 -5.99 -13.56
C THR A 263 -13.85 -5.67 -14.08
N THR A 264 -13.11 -4.80 -13.38
CA THR A 264 -11.71 -4.47 -13.71
C THR A 264 -10.80 -5.69 -13.63
N VAL A 265 -10.91 -6.49 -12.56
CA VAL A 265 -10.12 -7.73 -12.42
C VAL A 265 -10.40 -8.70 -13.58
N LEU A 266 -11.66 -8.88 -13.94
CA LEU A 266 -12.05 -9.78 -15.04
C LEU A 266 -11.57 -9.25 -16.40
N ALA A 267 -11.68 -7.95 -16.64
CA ALA A 267 -11.25 -7.32 -17.89
C ALA A 267 -9.73 -7.38 -18.10
N LEU A 268 -8.95 -7.26 -17.01
CA LEU A 268 -7.49 -7.31 -17.04
C LEU A 268 -6.92 -8.73 -17.02
N GLY A 269 -7.74 -9.76 -16.80
CA GLY A 269 -7.26 -11.10 -16.54
C GLY A 269 -6.42 -11.17 -15.25
N GLY A 270 -6.87 -10.48 -14.20
CA GLY A 270 -6.15 -10.34 -12.95
C GLY A 270 -6.02 -11.65 -12.16
N SER A 271 -5.21 -11.61 -11.10
CA SER A 271 -4.94 -12.75 -10.23
C SER A 271 -6.21 -13.27 -9.55
N SER A 272 -6.37 -14.59 -9.48
CA SER A 272 -7.45 -15.26 -8.73
C SER A 272 -7.43 -14.93 -7.22
N ASN A 273 -6.30 -14.48 -6.67
CA ASN A 273 -6.20 -13.99 -5.30
C ASN A 273 -7.12 -12.78 -5.04
N ALA A 274 -7.52 -12.04 -6.07
CA ALA A 274 -8.47 -10.95 -5.94
C ALA A 274 -9.81 -11.39 -5.33
N VAL A 275 -10.24 -12.64 -5.57
CA VAL A 275 -11.47 -13.19 -4.97
C VAL A 275 -11.35 -13.19 -3.43
N LEU A 276 -10.25 -13.75 -2.91
CA LEU A 276 -10.01 -13.78 -1.46
C LEU A 276 -9.90 -12.37 -0.87
N HIS A 277 -9.25 -11.47 -1.59
CA HIS A 277 -8.96 -10.13 -1.09
C HIS A 277 -10.17 -9.21 -1.15
N LEU A 278 -10.96 -9.26 -2.21
CA LEU A 278 -12.20 -8.48 -2.31
C LEU A 278 -13.22 -8.88 -1.25
N LEU A 279 -13.38 -10.18 -1.00
CA LEU A 279 -14.25 -10.68 0.08
C LEU A 279 -13.79 -10.19 1.46
N ALA A 280 -12.47 -10.22 1.72
CA ALA A 280 -11.93 -9.74 3.00
C ALA A 280 -12.10 -8.21 3.14
N ILE A 281 -11.82 -7.43 2.10
CA ILE A 281 -11.99 -5.97 2.11
C ILE A 281 -13.48 -5.62 2.29
N ALA A 282 -14.39 -6.31 1.62
CA ALA A 282 -15.83 -6.12 1.77
C ALA A 282 -16.27 -6.39 3.21
N HIS A 283 -15.84 -7.52 3.79
CA HIS A 283 -16.12 -7.86 5.18
C HIS A 283 -15.69 -6.76 6.14
N GLU A 284 -14.43 -6.30 6.03
CA GLU A 284 -13.91 -5.23 6.88
C GLU A 284 -14.63 -3.89 6.67
N SER A 285 -15.07 -3.64 5.46
CA SER A 285 -15.86 -2.45 5.11
C SER A 285 -17.35 -2.57 5.51
N LYS A 286 -17.76 -3.71 6.11
CA LYS A 286 -19.15 -4.04 6.45
C LYS A 286 -20.06 -4.02 5.21
N MET A 287 -19.55 -4.47 4.09
CA MET A 287 -20.27 -4.61 2.83
C MET A 287 -20.60 -6.08 2.59
N ASP A 288 -21.86 -6.34 2.30
CA ASP A 288 -22.34 -7.65 1.86
C ASP A 288 -22.13 -7.77 0.34
N LEU A 289 -21.14 -8.60 -0.05
CA LEU A 289 -20.68 -8.76 -1.42
C LEU A 289 -21.04 -10.15 -1.95
#